data_04cacf0dd24c2ad66eaa15920c175dd1
#
_entry.id   04cacf0dd24c2ad66eaa15920c175dd1
#
_cell.length_a   1.000
_cell.length_b   1.000
_cell.length_c   1.000
_cell.angle_alpha   90.00
_cell.angle_beta   90.00
_cell.angle_gamma   90.00
#
_symmetry.space_group_name_H-M   'P 1'
#
loop_
_entity.id
_entity.type
_entity.pdbx_description
1 polymer ?
#
loop_
_entity_poly.entity_id
_entity_poly.type
_entity_poly.pdbx_seq_one_letter_code
_entity_poly.pdbx_strand_id
1 'polypeptide(L)'
;MDSSDVIQLLVLVVLLGLSAFFSSSETALTTVNKIRVRTMADLGDSRAITLSKVIEQQSKMLSAILIGNNIVNISASSLMTTFTINVFGSEAVGITTGLLTLLILVFGEITPKTMSTISAEKIALSVAKIIYWLMNVLTPVIFIVNKLSLGVLMLLKVDPNAKHDSITTDELRTIVEVGHEEGVIETEEKKMINNVFDFGDSLAKDIMVPRIDMTLVDVEATYDELIEIFREEMYTRIPVYEETTDNVIGIINVKDLLLIDDHENFHIRDYIREPLYTYEYKKTAELMMEMRKTFNNIVIVLDEYGATAGLITLEDMLEEIVGEIRDEYDEDEEDSLIEIGPNEYSVEGSMKLDDLNDRLELELESEDYDSVGGLVIGLLDHLPDEGEEVTEEENGIRFIVTKVDKNRIDRIKMILPPKEEQQEDESD
;
A
#
# COMPACT_ATOMS: atom_id res chain seq x y z
N MET A 1 47.17 36.98 -31.11
CA MET A 1 45.90 36.19 -31.30
C MET A 1 45.35 36.64 -32.67
N ASP A 2 45.37 35.74 -33.60
CA ASP A 2 44.73 35.95 -34.89
C ASP A 2 43.24 35.82 -34.85
N SER A 3 42.55 36.30 -35.92
CA SER A 3 41.09 36.16 -36.01
C SER A 3 40.62 34.69 -35.87
N SER A 4 41.48 33.73 -36.25
CA SER A 4 41.25 32.27 -36.09
C SER A 4 41.22 31.84 -34.63
N ASP A 5 42.10 32.41 -33.79
CA ASP A 5 42.19 32.10 -32.37
C ASP A 5 40.94 32.52 -31.61
N VAL A 6 40.42 33.72 -31.96
CA VAL A 6 39.19 34.26 -31.37
C VAL A 6 37.99 33.39 -31.72
N ILE A 7 37.89 32.90 -32.96
CA ILE A 7 36.82 31.99 -33.41
C ILE A 7 36.90 30.66 -32.65
N GLN A 8 38.11 30.09 -32.50
CA GLN A 8 38.30 28.83 -31.75
C GLN A 8 37.86 28.98 -30.29
N LEU A 9 38.18 30.08 -29.64
CA LEU A 9 37.78 30.34 -28.26
C LEU A 9 36.25 30.53 -28.13
N LEU A 10 35.61 31.18 -29.11
CA LEU A 10 34.18 31.36 -29.16
C LEU A 10 33.45 30.02 -29.36
N VAL A 11 33.95 29.15 -30.25
CA VAL A 11 33.45 27.80 -30.45
C VAL A 11 33.61 26.96 -29.17
N LEU A 12 34.69 27.12 -28.44
CA LEU A 12 34.93 26.40 -27.19
C LEU A 12 33.93 26.79 -26.10
N VAL A 13 33.57 28.06 -26.00
CA VAL A 13 32.49 28.54 -25.09
C VAL A 13 31.13 27.95 -25.49
N VAL A 14 30.84 27.87 -26.78
CA VAL A 14 29.61 27.23 -27.28
C VAL A 14 29.59 25.74 -26.94
N LEU A 15 30.71 25.05 -27.11
CA LEU A 15 30.81 23.60 -26.73
C LEU A 15 30.64 23.40 -25.23
N LEU A 16 31.20 24.29 -24.41
CA LEU A 16 31.00 24.25 -22.95
C LEU A 16 29.50 24.42 -22.58
N GLY A 17 28.81 25.37 -23.24
CA GLY A 17 27.38 25.57 -23.09
C GLY A 17 26.54 24.35 -23.53
N LEU A 18 26.96 23.68 -24.62
CA LEU A 18 26.32 22.45 -25.08
C LEU A 18 26.54 21.25 -24.08
N SER A 19 27.76 21.17 -23.51
CA SER A 19 28.03 20.19 -22.44
C SER A 19 27.12 20.40 -21.23
N ALA A 20 26.99 21.67 -20.79
CA ALA A 20 26.06 22.05 -19.73
C ALA A 20 24.61 21.69 -20.07
N PHE A 21 24.18 21.92 -21.31
CA PHE A 21 22.86 21.56 -21.81
C PHE A 21 22.59 20.04 -21.73
N PHE A 22 23.52 19.20 -22.20
CA PHE A 22 23.37 17.75 -22.16
C PHE A 22 23.38 17.23 -20.74
N SER A 23 24.30 17.68 -19.89
CA SER A 23 24.38 17.29 -18.48
C SER A 23 23.13 17.67 -17.69
N SER A 24 22.62 18.89 -17.92
CA SER A 24 21.40 19.40 -17.36
C SER A 24 20.19 18.57 -17.82
N SER A 25 20.11 18.26 -19.12
CA SER A 25 19.02 17.46 -19.70
C SER A 25 19.00 16.05 -19.15
N GLU A 26 20.15 15.39 -19.03
CA GLU A 26 20.29 14.05 -18.46
C GLU A 26 19.68 14.00 -17.06
N THR A 27 20.14 14.87 -16.17
CA THR A 27 19.69 14.90 -14.78
C THR A 27 18.21 15.26 -14.67
N ALA A 28 17.76 16.30 -15.37
CA ALA A 28 16.35 16.71 -15.31
C ALA A 28 15.39 15.61 -15.78
N LEU A 29 15.71 14.93 -16.90
CA LEU A 29 14.86 13.90 -17.48
C LEU A 29 14.85 12.57 -16.69
N THR A 30 15.90 12.31 -15.92
CA THR A 30 15.97 11.12 -15.05
C THR A 30 15.36 11.36 -13.68
N THR A 31 15.42 12.60 -13.16
CA THR A 31 14.95 12.96 -11.82
C THR A 31 13.48 13.39 -11.79
N VAL A 32 12.92 13.84 -12.93
CA VAL A 32 11.54 14.35 -12.98
C VAL A 32 10.52 13.29 -12.55
N ASN A 33 9.54 13.71 -11.75
CA ASN A 33 8.44 12.85 -11.31
C ASN A 33 7.55 12.43 -12.49
N LYS A 34 7.65 11.15 -12.87
CA LYS A 34 6.93 10.59 -14.04
C LYS A 34 5.42 10.64 -13.88
N ILE A 35 4.89 10.48 -12.65
CA ILE A 35 3.45 10.51 -12.36
C ILE A 35 2.94 11.92 -12.64
N ARG A 36 3.63 12.94 -12.11
CA ARG A 36 3.25 14.34 -12.32
C ARG A 36 3.30 14.77 -13.79
N VAL A 37 4.33 14.32 -14.53
CA VAL A 37 4.41 14.55 -15.99
C VAL A 37 3.22 13.92 -16.71
N ARG A 38 2.82 12.70 -16.34
CA ARG A 38 1.65 12.02 -16.91
C ARG A 38 0.36 12.78 -16.62
N THR A 39 0.15 13.22 -15.38
CA THR A 39 -1.02 14.04 -15.00
C THR A 39 -1.10 15.32 -15.82
N MET A 40 0.03 16.06 -16.00
CA MET A 40 0.04 17.25 -16.83
C MET A 40 -0.21 16.95 -18.31
N ALA A 41 0.24 15.80 -18.82
CA ALA A 41 -0.02 15.37 -20.19
C ALA A 41 -1.50 15.04 -20.40
N ASP A 42 -2.15 14.37 -19.45
CA ASP A 42 -3.57 14.05 -19.44
C ASP A 42 -4.45 15.32 -19.37
N LEU A 43 -3.95 16.37 -18.70
CA LEU A 43 -4.58 17.70 -18.67
C LEU A 43 -4.36 18.52 -19.96
N GLY A 44 -3.60 18.00 -20.95
CA GLY A 44 -3.43 18.58 -22.28
C GLY A 44 -2.24 19.51 -22.45
N ASP A 45 -1.27 19.61 -21.51
CA ASP A 45 -0.04 20.37 -21.73
C ASP A 45 0.80 19.72 -22.85
N SER A 46 0.96 20.42 -23.96
CA SER A 46 1.69 19.93 -25.14
C SER A 46 3.18 19.65 -24.87
N ARG A 47 3.78 20.33 -23.89
CA ARG A 47 5.17 20.10 -23.47
C ARG A 47 5.26 18.83 -22.64
N ALA A 48 4.30 18.60 -21.73
CA ALA A 48 4.23 17.40 -20.94
C ALA A 48 3.93 16.16 -21.81
N ILE A 49 3.08 16.26 -22.82
CA ILE A 49 2.85 15.20 -23.82
C ILE A 49 4.16 14.82 -24.54
N THR A 50 4.94 15.82 -24.93
CA THR A 50 6.24 15.55 -25.57
C THR A 50 7.23 14.93 -24.60
N LEU A 51 7.27 15.41 -23.37
CA LEU A 51 8.13 14.92 -22.30
C LEU A 51 7.79 13.44 -21.94
N SER A 52 6.50 13.10 -21.83
CA SER A 52 6.05 11.73 -21.61
C SER A 52 6.60 10.77 -22.67
N LYS A 53 6.49 11.14 -23.96
CA LYS A 53 7.06 10.36 -25.08
C LYS A 53 8.58 10.18 -25.01
N VAL A 54 9.29 11.17 -24.47
CA VAL A 54 10.75 11.10 -24.27
C VAL A 54 11.08 10.13 -23.13
N ILE A 55 10.38 10.24 -22.00
CA ILE A 55 10.63 9.42 -20.81
C ILE A 55 10.23 7.96 -21.04
N GLU A 56 9.16 7.70 -21.78
CA GLU A 56 8.74 6.34 -22.17
C GLU A 56 9.83 5.60 -22.95
N GLN A 57 10.67 6.31 -23.71
CA GLN A 57 11.79 5.74 -24.45
C GLN A 57 13.13 5.97 -23.72
N GLN A 58 13.20 5.69 -22.42
CA GLN A 58 14.32 6.00 -21.52
C GLN A 58 15.68 5.56 -22.07
N SER A 59 15.81 4.33 -22.55
CA SER A 59 17.07 3.82 -23.12
C SER A 59 17.53 4.65 -24.34
N LYS A 60 16.60 4.98 -25.24
CA LYS A 60 16.88 5.78 -26.44
C LYS A 60 17.22 7.22 -26.07
N MET A 61 16.53 7.79 -25.08
CA MET A 61 16.76 9.12 -24.55
C MET A 61 18.18 9.25 -23.97
N LEU A 62 18.53 8.33 -23.05
CA LEU A 62 19.85 8.32 -22.42
C LEU A 62 20.97 8.12 -23.46
N SER A 63 20.80 7.20 -24.41
CA SER A 63 21.76 6.98 -25.49
C SER A 63 21.96 8.26 -26.33
N ALA A 64 20.90 8.97 -26.68
CA ALA A 64 20.98 10.21 -27.44
C ALA A 64 21.76 11.30 -26.71
N ILE A 65 21.46 11.48 -25.41
CA ILE A 65 22.11 12.49 -24.56
C ILE A 65 23.60 12.15 -24.37
N LEU A 66 23.91 10.89 -24.05
CA LEU A 66 25.29 10.42 -23.85
C LEU A 66 26.13 10.56 -25.12
N ILE A 67 25.60 10.22 -26.29
CA ILE A 67 26.27 10.38 -27.56
C ILE A 67 26.54 11.89 -27.81
N GLY A 68 25.52 12.73 -27.62
CA GLY A 68 25.65 14.17 -27.80
C GLY A 68 26.70 14.79 -26.86
N ASN A 69 26.64 14.45 -25.58
CA ASN A 69 27.59 14.95 -24.59
C ASN A 69 29.02 14.52 -24.87
N ASN A 70 29.24 13.24 -25.23
CA ASN A 70 30.58 12.75 -25.59
C ASN A 70 31.14 13.43 -26.84
N ILE A 71 30.34 13.63 -27.89
CA ILE A 71 30.76 14.33 -29.10
C ILE A 71 31.21 15.74 -28.74
N VAL A 72 30.45 16.47 -27.93
CA VAL A 72 30.75 17.83 -27.50
C VAL A 72 32.03 17.86 -26.67
N ASN A 73 32.20 17.01 -25.69
CA ASN A 73 33.37 16.99 -24.80
C ASN A 73 34.66 16.61 -25.53
N ILE A 74 34.61 15.61 -26.43
CA ILE A 74 35.74 15.22 -27.26
C ILE A 74 36.10 16.34 -28.21
N SER A 75 35.12 17.01 -28.84
CA SER A 75 35.35 18.15 -29.73
C SER A 75 35.99 19.33 -29.00
N ALA A 76 35.50 19.61 -27.77
CA ALA A 76 36.08 20.67 -26.93
C ALA A 76 37.54 20.36 -26.58
N SER A 77 37.86 19.15 -26.18
CA SER A 77 39.25 18.73 -25.88
C SER A 77 40.16 18.81 -27.08
N SER A 78 39.71 18.34 -28.25
CA SER A 78 40.48 18.39 -29.49
C SER A 78 40.74 19.82 -29.93
N LEU A 79 39.71 20.68 -29.87
CA LEU A 79 39.84 22.10 -30.24
C LEU A 79 40.79 22.82 -29.29
N MET A 80 40.68 22.59 -27.99
CA MET A 80 41.56 23.17 -26.98
C MET A 80 43.02 22.76 -27.17
N THR A 81 43.26 21.47 -27.47
CA THR A 81 44.61 20.96 -27.76
C THR A 81 45.21 21.69 -28.96
N THR A 82 44.44 21.81 -30.05
CA THR A 82 44.89 22.53 -31.27
C THR A 82 45.17 24.01 -30.99
N PHE A 83 44.26 24.68 -30.28
CA PHE A 83 44.42 26.05 -29.84
C PHE A 83 45.69 26.24 -29.00
N THR A 84 45.91 25.37 -28.02
CA THR A 84 47.07 25.43 -27.13
C THR A 84 48.39 25.27 -27.90
N ILE A 85 48.47 24.30 -28.79
CA ILE A 85 49.69 24.08 -29.58
C ILE A 85 50.00 25.32 -30.43
N ASN A 86 48.99 25.93 -31.04
CA ASN A 86 49.16 27.09 -31.90
C ASN A 86 49.58 28.37 -31.14
N VAL A 87 49.03 28.57 -29.92
CA VAL A 87 49.23 29.84 -29.17
C VAL A 87 50.36 29.72 -28.14
N PHE A 88 50.48 28.58 -27.44
CA PHE A 88 51.38 28.41 -26.30
C PHE A 88 52.49 27.37 -26.54
N GLY A 89 52.41 26.62 -27.63
CA GLY A 89 53.33 25.49 -27.89
C GLY A 89 52.93 24.18 -27.23
N SER A 90 53.62 23.12 -27.64
CA SER A 90 53.27 21.71 -27.19
C SER A 90 53.49 21.48 -25.70
N GLU A 91 54.39 22.23 -25.06
CA GLU A 91 54.69 22.07 -23.62
C GLU A 91 53.54 22.48 -22.71
N ALA A 92 52.65 23.37 -23.17
CA ALA A 92 51.50 23.87 -22.42
C ALA A 92 50.27 22.92 -22.47
N VAL A 93 50.23 21.90 -23.33
CA VAL A 93 49.06 21.04 -23.55
C VAL A 93 48.57 20.36 -22.26
N GLY A 94 49.45 19.87 -21.41
CA GLY A 94 49.09 19.23 -20.17
C GLY A 94 48.39 20.20 -19.20
N ILE A 95 48.86 21.42 -19.05
CA ILE A 95 48.28 22.42 -18.14
C ILE A 95 46.93 22.89 -18.66
N THR A 96 46.83 23.19 -19.95
CA THR A 96 45.57 23.67 -20.56
C THR A 96 44.49 22.58 -20.62
N THR A 97 44.87 21.31 -20.82
CA THR A 97 43.93 20.18 -20.73
C THR A 97 43.41 20.06 -19.30
N GLY A 98 44.28 20.17 -18.28
CA GLY A 98 43.83 20.15 -16.86
C GLY A 98 42.86 21.31 -16.55
N LEU A 99 43.16 22.53 -17.05
CA LEU A 99 42.31 23.71 -16.89
C LEU A 99 40.95 23.51 -17.60
N LEU A 100 40.96 23.01 -18.84
CA LEU A 100 39.73 22.71 -19.57
C LEU A 100 38.88 21.64 -18.85
N THR A 101 39.53 20.59 -18.35
CA THR A 101 38.83 19.55 -17.57
C THR A 101 38.14 20.18 -16.37
N LEU A 102 38.80 21.05 -15.63
CA LEU A 102 38.19 21.74 -14.48
C LEU A 102 37.01 22.63 -14.93
N LEU A 103 37.15 23.37 -16.03
CA LEU A 103 36.07 24.20 -16.57
C LEU A 103 34.86 23.35 -17.00
N ILE A 104 35.07 22.22 -17.69
CA ILE A 104 34.01 21.30 -18.08
C ILE A 104 33.35 20.71 -16.84
N LEU A 105 34.11 20.25 -15.84
CA LEU A 105 33.56 19.69 -14.61
C LEU A 105 32.68 20.69 -13.86
N VAL A 106 33.17 21.92 -13.66
CA VAL A 106 32.42 22.92 -12.88
C VAL A 106 31.24 23.48 -13.67
N PHE A 107 31.47 23.98 -14.90
CA PHE A 107 30.47 24.73 -15.66
C PHE A 107 29.68 23.84 -16.64
N GLY A 108 30.23 22.74 -17.11
CA GLY A 108 29.63 21.83 -18.07
C GLY A 108 28.90 20.66 -17.41
N GLU A 109 29.27 20.29 -16.19
CA GLU A 109 28.75 19.07 -15.59
C GLU A 109 28.17 19.26 -14.18
N ILE A 110 28.96 19.62 -13.16
CA ILE A 110 28.50 19.64 -11.76
C ILE A 110 27.40 20.69 -11.53
N THR A 111 27.68 21.96 -11.88
CA THR A 111 26.72 23.05 -11.66
C THR A 111 25.41 22.86 -12.43
N PRO A 112 25.40 22.48 -13.73
CA PRO A 112 24.17 22.19 -14.45
C PRO A 112 23.40 21.03 -13.90
N LYS A 113 24.06 19.93 -13.46
CA LYS A 113 23.41 18.76 -12.83
C LYS A 113 22.75 19.15 -11.51
N THR A 114 23.45 19.86 -10.63
CA THR A 114 22.89 20.32 -9.35
C THR A 114 21.67 21.23 -9.56
N MET A 115 21.76 22.19 -10.48
CA MET A 115 20.65 23.07 -10.83
C MET A 115 19.45 22.28 -11.36
N SER A 116 19.71 21.22 -12.12
CA SER A 116 18.67 20.36 -12.72
C SER A 116 18.02 19.45 -11.72
N THR A 117 18.69 19.03 -10.67
CA THR A 117 18.08 18.29 -9.54
C THR A 117 17.08 19.18 -8.80
N ILE A 118 17.42 20.45 -8.53
CA ILE A 118 16.53 21.40 -7.83
C ILE A 118 15.31 21.79 -8.66
N SER A 119 15.47 21.89 -10.00
CA SER A 119 14.43 22.40 -10.90
C SER A 119 14.09 21.42 -12.03
N ALA A 120 14.07 20.12 -11.72
CA ALA A 120 13.95 19.04 -12.71
C ALA A 120 12.77 19.22 -13.67
N GLU A 121 11.59 19.51 -13.15
CA GLU A 121 10.35 19.64 -13.93
C GLU A 121 10.44 20.78 -14.98
N LYS A 122 10.84 21.96 -14.54
CA LYS A 122 10.94 23.13 -15.43
C LYS A 122 11.95 22.91 -16.56
N ILE A 123 13.10 22.32 -16.21
CA ILE A 123 14.17 22.04 -17.17
C ILE A 123 13.74 20.93 -18.12
N ALA A 124 13.18 19.81 -17.60
CA ALA A 124 12.70 18.70 -18.41
C ALA A 124 11.66 19.14 -19.45
N LEU A 125 10.67 19.94 -19.04
CA LEU A 125 9.66 20.51 -19.95
C LEU A 125 10.26 21.42 -21.02
N SER A 126 11.33 22.17 -20.71
CA SER A 126 11.97 23.08 -21.65
C SER A 126 12.82 22.35 -22.70
N VAL A 127 13.52 21.28 -22.30
CA VAL A 127 14.44 20.54 -23.17
C VAL A 127 13.75 19.40 -23.95
N ALA A 128 12.57 18.97 -23.53
CA ALA A 128 11.88 17.79 -24.08
C ALA A 128 11.79 17.79 -25.60
N LYS A 129 11.43 18.91 -26.22
CA LYS A 129 11.27 19.03 -27.67
C LYS A 129 12.61 18.89 -28.41
N ILE A 130 13.68 19.46 -27.86
CA ILE A 130 15.03 19.39 -28.46
C ILE A 130 15.55 17.95 -28.35
N ILE A 131 15.40 17.33 -27.18
CA ILE A 131 15.84 15.94 -26.96
C ILE A 131 15.03 14.98 -27.82
N TYR A 132 13.70 15.16 -27.93
CA TYR A 132 12.87 14.35 -28.83
C TYR A 132 13.33 14.41 -30.28
N TRP A 133 13.66 15.61 -30.78
CA TRP A 133 14.21 15.78 -32.12
C TRP A 133 15.58 15.08 -32.25
N LEU A 134 16.47 15.25 -31.27
CA LEU A 134 17.79 14.62 -31.24
C LEU A 134 17.69 13.09 -31.25
N MET A 135 16.79 12.50 -30.46
CA MET A 135 16.51 11.06 -30.44
C MET A 135 16.15 10.52 -31.82
N ASN A 136 15.35 11.30 -32.57
CA ASN A 136 14.93 10.89 -33.91
C ASN A 136 16.09 10.99 -34.92
N VAL A 137 16.87 12.05 -34.87
CA VAL A 137 18.04 12.26 -35.76
C VAL A 137 19.11 11.20 -35.47
N LEU A 138 19.38 10.92 -34.20
CA LEU A 138 20.43 9.98 -33.80
C LEU A 138 19.94 8.48 -33.81
N THR A 139 18.69 8.21 -34.19
CA THR A 139 18.17 6.83 -34.23
C THR A 139 19.08 5.82 -34.89
N PRO A 140 19.66 6.06 -36.08
CA PRO A 140 20.55 5.07 -36.71
C PRO A 140 21.83 4.82 -35.91
N VAL A 141 22.38 5.87 -35.27
CA VAL A 141 23.59 5.74 -34.44
C VAL A 141 23.28 5.00 -33.15
N ILE A 142 22.16 5.36 -32.50
CA ILE A 142 21.69 4.70 -31.28
C ILE A 142 21.44 3.21 -31.53
N PHE A 143 20.84 2.86 -32.67
CA PHE A 143 20.61 1.46 -33.03
C PHE A 143 21.92 0.64 -33.09
N ILE A 144 22.96 1.20 -33.69
CA ILE A 144 24.27 0.54 -33.79
C ILE A 144 24.90 0.39 -32.39
N VAL A 145 24.89 1.47 -31.59
CA VAL A 145 25.47 1.49 -30.23
C VAL A 145 24.74 0.48 -29.33
N ASN A 146 23.41 0.47 -29.37
CA ASN A 146 22.60 -0.47 -28.56
C ASN A 146 22.84 -1.92 -28.99
N LYS A 147 22.99 -2.20 -30.29
CA LYS A 147 23.36 -3.58 -30.75
C LYS A 147 24.73 -4.02 -30.25
N LEU A 148 25.70 -3.13 -30.26
CA LEU A 148 27.03 -3.43 -29.71
C LEU A 148 26.97 -3.64 -28.20
N SER A 149 26.22 -2.78 -27.47
CA SER A 149 25.99 -2.95 -26.02
C SER A 149 25.32 -4.27 -25.68
N LEU A 150 24.27 -4.67 -26.42
CA LEU A 150 23.61 -5.98 -26.27
C LEU A 150 24.59 -7.13 -26.47
N GLY A 151 25.50 -7.01 -27.44
CA GLY A 151 26.55 -8.00 -27.65
C GLY A 151 27.48 -8.16 -26.43
N VAL A 152 27.84 -7.04 -25.78
CA VAL A 152 28.63 -7.05 -24.55
C VAL A 152 27.85 -7.67 -23.38
N LEU A 153 26.56 -7.31 -23.21
CA LEU A 153 25.71 -7.87 -22.16
C LEU A 153 25.55 -9.39 -22.31
N MET A 154 25.36 -9.88 -23.54
CA MET A 154 25.30 -11.32 -23.81
C MET A 154 26.63 -12.02 -23.45
N LEU A 155 27.76 -11.38 -23.69
CA LEU A 155 29.07 -11.93 -23.31
C LEU A 155 29.21 -12.01 -21.79
N LEU A 156 28.64 -11.03 -21.06
CA LEU A 156 28.61 -11.01 -19.60
C LEU A 156 27.49 -11.86 -18.97
N LYS A 157 26.68 -12.56 -19.79
CA LYS A 157 25.54 -13.40 -19.36
C LYS A 157 24.47 -12.63 -18.57
N VAL A 158 24.30 -11.36 -18.84
CA VAL A 158 23.21 -10.54 -18.28
C VAL A 158 22.01 -10.65 -19.22
N ASP A 159 20.83 -11.01 -18.68
CA ASP A 159 19.60 -11.05 -19.47
C ASP A 159 19.05 -9.61 -19.64
N PRO A 160 19.09 -9.06 -20.86
CA PRO A 160 18.59 -7.70 -21.12
C PRO A 160 17.05 -7.60 -21.06
N ASN A 161 16.33 -8.74 -21.01
CA ASN A 161 14.88 -8.80 -20.92
C ASN A 161 14.38 -9.17 -19.51
N ALA A 162 15.25 -9.24 -18.51
CA ALA A 162 14.82 -9.40 -17.13
C ALA A 162 13.76 -8.31 -16.85
N LYS A 163 12.51 -8.75 -16.64
CA LYS A 163 11.41 -7.83 -16.35
C LYS A 163 11.78 -7.05 -15.10
N HIS A 164 11.75 -5.73 -15.19
CA HIS A 164 11.59 -4.90 -14.00
C HIS A 164 10.30 -5.35 -13.31
N ASP A 165 10.41 -5.69 -12.06
CA ASP A 165 9.29 -6.16 -11.26
C ASP A 165 8.14 -5.17 -11.39
N SER A 166 6.94 -5.71 -11.62
CA SER A 166 5.70 -4.95 -11.52
C SER A 166 5.63 -4.37 -10.10
N ILE A 167 5.12 -3.16 -9.96
CA ILE A 167 4.85 -2.56 -8.66
C ILE A 167 4.17 -3.59 -7.77
N THR A 168 4.77 -3.87 -6.62
CA THR A 168 4.24 -4.81 -5.63
C THR A 168 3.23 -4.11 -4.70
N THR A 169 2.44 -4.89 -3.98
CA THR A 169 1.51 -4.34 -2.96
C THR A 169 2.29 -3.58 -1.88
N ASP A 170 3.46 -4.07 -1.49
CA ASP A 170 4.32 -3.42 -0.49
C ASP A 170 4.84 -2.06 -0.97
N GLU A 171 5.20 -1.95 -2.27
CA GLU A 171 5.56 -0.66 -2.85
C GLU A 171 4.38 0.33 -2.86
N LEU A 172 3.14 -0.16 -3.08
CA LEU A 172 1.94 0.68 -2.99
C LEU A 172 1.68 1.13 -1.55
N ARG A 173 1.81 0.24 -0.54
CA ARG A 173 1.73 0.61 0.88
C ARG A 173 2.74 1.68 1.25
N THR A 174 4.00 1.53 0.80
CA THR A 174 5.04 2.53 1.02
C THR A 174 4.69 3.89 0.41
N ILE A 175 4.06 3.92 -0.77
CA ILE A 175 3.59 5.18 -1.39
C ILE A 175 2.50 5.84 -0.55
N VAL A 176 1.57 5.05 0.00
CA VAL A 176 0.51 5.54 0.89
C VAL A 176 1.10 6.09 2.18
N GLU A 177 2.10 5.40 2.76
CA GLU A 177 2.83 5.85 3.95
C GLU A 177 3.49 7.20 3.74
N VAL A 178 4.29 7.34 2.67
CA VAL A 178 4.94 8.61 2.30
C VAL A 178 3.89 9.71 2.07
N GLY A 179 2.75 9.38 1.45
CA GLY A 179 1.65 10.33 1.25
C GLY A 179 1.04 10.82 2.58
N HIS A 180 0.98 9.95 3.58
CA HIS A 180 0.55 10.30 4.92
C HIS A 180 1.59 11.17 5.65
N GLU A 181 2.87 10.79 5.64
CA GLU A 181 3.97 11.59 6.23
C GLU A 181 4.05 13.00 5.64
N GLU A 182 3.79 13.15 4.34
CA GLU A 182 3.74 14.44 3.65
C GLU A 182 2.42 15.23 3.91
N GLY A 183 1.48 14.67 4.67
CA GLY A 183 0.19 15.31 5.01
C GLY A 183 -0.79 15.41 3.84
N VAL A 184 -0.63 14.58 2.80
CA VAL A 184 -1.53 14.49 1.64
C VAL A 184 -2.67 13.53 1.89
N ILE A 185 -2.45 12.50 2.72
CA ILE A 185 -3.41 11.45 3.10
C ILE A 185 -3.65 11.57 4.62
N GLU A 186 -4.91 11.60 5.04
CA GLU A 186 -5.28 11.59 6.44
C GLU A 186 -5.12 10.18 7.05
N THR A 187 -5.02 10.09 8.38
CA THR A 187 -4.81 8.82 9.09
C THR A 187 -5.89 7.79 8.77
N GLU A 188 -7.16 8.19 8.81
CA GLU A 188 -8.30 7.33 8.49
C GLU A 188 -8.29 6.89 7.01
N GLU A 189 -7.93 7.78 6.09
CA GLU A 189 -7.80 7.44 4.67
C GLU A 189 -6.69 6.40 4.45
N LYS A 190 -5.54 6.56 5.12
CA LYS A 190 -4.43 5.58 5.10
C LYS A 190 -4.91 4.22 5.59
N LYS A 191 -5.63 4.17 6.72
CA LYS A 191 -6.18 2.94 7.29
C LYS A 191 -7.11 2.25 6.29
N MET A 192 -8.09 2.96 5.73
CA MET A 192 -9.00 2.41 4.73
C MET A 192 -8.29 1.87 3.49
N ILE A 193 -7.24 2.57 3.01
CA ILE A 193 -6.48 2.11 1.84
C ILE A 193 -5.74 0.80 2.15
N ASN A 194 -5.13 0.68 3.33
CA ASN A 194 -4.47 -0.54 3.75
C ASN A 194 -5.47 -1.69 3.92
N ASN A 195 -6.61 -1.43 4.57
CA ASN A 195 -7.69 -2.40 4.72
C ASN A 195 -8.19 -2.94 3.36
N VAL A 196 -8.25 -2.09 2.32
CA VAL A 196 -8.60 -2.56 0.96
C VAL A 196 -7.57 -3.55 0.41
N PHE A 197 -6.28 -3.36 0.71
CA PHE A 197 -5.26 -4.33 0.30
C PHE A 197 -5.42 -5.65 1.05
N ASP A 198 -5.65 -5.60 2.37
CA ASP A 198 -5.83 -6.77 3.21
C ASP A 198 -7.10 -7.54 2.83
N PHE A 199 -8.22 -6.84 2.63
CA PHE A 199 -9.49 -7.40 2.15
C PHE A 199 -9.34 -8.17 0.82
N GLY A 200 -8.45 -7.73 -0.06
CA GLY A 200 -8.16 -8.42 -1.32
C GLY A 200 -7.53 -9.80 -1.14
N ASP A 201 -6.83 -10.01 -0.04
CA ASP A 201 -6.10 -11.25 0.26
C ASP A 201 -6.79 -12.11 1.33
N SER A 202 -7.68 -11.55 2.14
CA SER A 202 -8.46 -12.24 3.18
C SER A 202 -9.37 -13.33 2.61
N LEU A 203 -9.69 -14.31 3.44
CA LEU A 203 -10.56 -15.45 3.13
C LEU A 203 -11.87 -15.35 3.92
N ALA A 204 -12.90 -16.01 3.47
CA ALA A 204 -14.21 -16.04 4.13
C ALA A 204 -14.13 -16.43 5.62
N LYS A 205 -13.27 -17.38 5.97
CA LYS A 205 -13.05 -17.81 7.36
C LYS A 205 -12.47 -16.73 8.27
N ASP A 206 -11.75 -15.74 7.71
CA ASP A 206 -11.06 -14.71 8.48
C ASP A 206 -12.02 -13.59 8.94
N ILE A 207 -13.18 -13.47 8.26
CA ILE A 207 -14.18 -12.42 8.50
C ILE A 207 -15.56 -12.97 8.92
N MET A 208 -15.74 -14.30 8.92
CA MET A 208 -17.05 -14.89 9.26
C MET A 208 -17.34 -14.80 10.76
N VAL A 209 -18.61 -14.60 11.09
CA VAL A 209 -19.13 -14.89 12.43
C VAL A 209 -19.13 -16.41 12.61
N PRO A 210 -18.34 -16.95 13.55
CA PRO A 210 -18.26 -18.39 13.77
C PRO A 210 -19.61 -18.98 14.18
N ARG A 211 -19.86 -20.25 13.85
CA ARG A 211 -21.12 -20.94 14.18
C ARG A 211 -21.54 -20.85 15.66
N ILE A 212 -20.58 -20.84 16.56
CA ILE A 212 -20.84 -20.79 18.01
C ILE A 212 -21.39 -19.43 18.46
N ASP A 213 -21.17 -18.38 17.71
CA ASP A 213 -21.62 -17.01 17.96
C ASP A 213 -22.82 -16.63 17.08
N MET A 214 -23.32 -17.57 16.24
CA MET A 214 -24.50 -17.36 15.39
C MET A 214 -25.79 -17.52 16.18
N THR A 215 -26.70 -16.57 16.03
CA THR A 215 -28.12 -16.77 16.41
C THR A 215 -28.84 -17.55 15.32
N LEU A 216 -29.34 -18.72 15.67
CA LEU A 216 -30.00 -19.67 14.78
C LEU A 216 -31.38 -20.01 15.31
N VAL A 217 -32.34 -20.33 14.43
CA VAL A 217 -33.68 -20.78 14.82
C VAL A 217 -33.99 -22.14 14.23
N ASP A 218 -34.64 -23.02 15.03
CA ASP A 218 -35.12 -24.32 14.58
C ASP A 218 -36.27 -24.15 13.58
N VAL A 219 -36.31 -24.97 12.53
CA VAL A 219 -37.39 -24.96 11.53
C VAL A 219 -38.77 -25.29 12.12
N GLU A 220 -38.79 -25.97 13.23
CA GLU A 220 -40.04 -26.34 13.96
C GLU A 220 -40.47 -25.30 15.00
N ALA A 221 -39.71 -24.19 15.17
CA ALA A 221 -40.07 -23.13 16.11
C ALA A 221 -41.40 -22.47 15.75
N THR A 222 -42.14 -22.07 16.78
CA THR A 222 -43.42 -21.37 16.64
C THR A 222 -43.24 -19.90 16.26
N TYR A 223 -44.32 -19.27 15.81
CA TYR A 223 -44.31 -17.83 15.51
C TYR A 223 -43.89 -17.00 16.72
N ASP A 224 -44.39 -17.30 17.92
CA ASP A 224 -44.11 -16.54 19.13
C ASP A 224 -42.65 -16.68 19.58
N GLU A 225 -42.08 -17.90 19.51
CA GLU A 225 -40.65 -18.14 19.78
C GLU A 225 -39.76 -17.37 18.80
N LEU A 226 -40.10 -17.40 17.53
CA LEU A 226 -39.33 -16.68 16.51
C LEU A 226 -39.36 -15.14 16.71
N ILE A 227 -40.52 -14.59 17.05
CA ILE A 227 -40.67 -13.15 17.35
C ILE A 227 -39.90 -12.77 18.63
N GLU A 228 -39.84 -13.66 19.62
CA GLU A 228 -39.04 -13.44 20.83
C GLU A 228 -37.55 -13.30 20.48
N ILE A 229 -37.01 -14.21 19.67
CA ILE A 229 -35.61 -14.16 19.21
C ILE A 229 -35.35 -12.85 18.45
N PHE A 230 -36.23 -12.47 17.52
CA PHE A 230 -36.07 -11.21 16.80
C PHE A 230 -36.13 -9.96 17.69
N ARG A 231 -36.87 -10.03 18.81
CA ARG A 231 -36.97 -8.93 19.77
C ARG A 231 -35.74 -8.81 20.67
N GLU A 232 -35.17 -9.95 21.06
CA GLU A 232 -33.99 -10.00 21.92
C GLU A 232 -32.74 -9.62 21.14
N GLU A 233 -32.54 -10.19 19.93
CA GLU A 233 -31.33 -10.04 19.16
C GLU A 233 -31.34 -8.85 18.18
N MET A 234 -32.51 -8.25 17.92
CA MET A 234 -32.73 -7.11 17.02
C MET A 234 -32.23 -7.30 15.58
N TYR A 235 -31.89 -8.52 15.18
CA TYR A 235 -31.45 -8.83 13.81
C TYR A 235 -32.57 -8.71 12.79
N THR A 236 -32.25 -8.38 11.55
CA THR A 236 -33.19 -8.33 10.43
C THR A 236 -33.42 -9.71 9.80
N ARG A 237 -32.42 -10.58 9.86
CA ARG A 237 -32.41 -11.92 9.25
C ARG A 237 -31.77 -12.91 10.20
N ILE A 238 -32.37 -14.09 10.30
CA ILE A 238 -31.88 -15.20 11.14
C ILE A 238 -31.80 -16.45 10.27
N PRO A 239 -30.67 -17.18 10.26
CA PRO A 239 -30.59 -18.49 9.61
C PRO A 239 -31.43 -19.51 10.33
N VAL A 240 -32.05 -20.40 9.55
CA VAL A 240 -32.94 -21.49 10.02
C VAL A 240 -32.24 -22.80 9.80
N TYR A 241 -32.13 -23.60 10.85
CA TYR A 241 -31.54 -24.95 10.79
C TYR A 241 -32.58 -26.05 10.91
N GLU A 242 -32.22 -27.25 10.43
CA GLU A 242 -33.00 -28.47 10.55
C GLU A 242 -32.18 -29.58 11.22
N GLU A 243 -32.68 -30.21 12.24
CA GLU A 243 -32.08 -31.26 13.06
C GLU A 243 -30.90 -30.79 13.91
N THR A 244 -29.86 -30.18 13.29
CA THR A 244 -28.67 -29.67 13.98
C THR A 244 -28.26 -28.31 13.42
N THR A 245 -27.60 -27.54 14.25
CA THR A 245 -27.05 -26.21 13.85
C THR A 245 -26.00 -26.28 12.72
N ASP A 246 -25.50 -27.49 12.41
CA ASP A 246 -24.62 -27.72 11.27
C ASP A 246 -25.35 -27.66 9.92
N ASN A 247 -26.69 -27.82 9.93
CA ASN A 247 -27.52 -27.91 8.73
C ASN A 247 -28.46 -26.71 8.62
N VAL A 248 -27.93 -25.57 8.19
CA VAL A 248 -28.74 -24.38 7.88
C VAL A 248 -29.43 -24.59 6.54
N ILE A 249 -30.78 -24.57 6.54
CA ILE A 249 -31.60 -24.83 5.34
C ILE A 249 -32.20 -23.59 4.71
N GLY A 250 -32.18 -22.45 5.41
CA GLY A 250 -32.82 -21.24 4.94
C GLY A 250 -32.47 -20.01 5.76
N ILE A 251 -32.94 -18.87 5.31
CA ILE A 251 -32.85 -17.59 6.03
C ILE A 251 -34.25 -17.02 6.11
N ILE A 252 -34.69 -16.64 7.33
CA ILE A 252 -35.95 -15.96 7.57
C ILE A 252 -35.72 -14.47 7.78
N ASN A 253 -36.59 -13.63 7.21
CA ASN A 253 -36.51 -12.19 7.36
C ASN A 253 -37.67 -11.70 8.23
N VAL A 254 -37.38 -10.86 9.22
CA VAL A 254 -38.40 -10.27 10.11
C VAL A 254 -39.52 -9.56 9.33
N LYS A 255 -39.19 -8.92 8.18
CA LYS A 255 -40.18 -8.23 7.35
C LYS A 255 -41.24 -9.15 6.74
N ASP A 256 -40.89 -10.43 6.48
CA ASP A 256 -41.82 -11.40 5.93
C ASP A 256 -42.85 -11.83 6.98
N LEU A 257 -42.49 -11.76 8.28
CA LEU A 257 -43.36 -12.07 9.39
C LEU A 257 -44.45 -11.02 9.66
N LEU A 258 -44.18 -9.77 9.31
CA LEU A 258 -45.11 -8.66 9.55
C LEU A 258 -46.42 -8.78 8.74
N LEU A 259 -46.47 -9.65 7.75
CA LEU A 259 -47.60 -9.82 6.85
C LEU A 259 -48.41 -11.10 7.13
N ILE A 260 -48.09 -11.80 8.23
CA ILE A 260 -48.74 -13.08 8.59
C ILE A 260 -49.89 -12.76 9.53
N ASP A 261 -51.11 -13.14 9.13
CA ASP A 261 -52.33 -12.97 9.93
C ASP A 261 -52.68 -14.24 10.75
N ASP A 262 -52.30 -15.41 10.25
CA ASP A 262 -52.61 -16.71 10.89
C ASP A 262 -51.35 -17.28 11.61
N HIS A 263 -51.21 -16.96 12.87
CA HIS A 263 -50.08 -17.41 13.69
C HIS A 263 -50.22 -18.84 14.18
N GLU A 264 -51.46 -19.39 14.21
CA GLU A 264 -51.71 -20.75 14.70
C GLU A 264 -51.26 -21.83 13.69
N ASN A 265 -51.33 -21.52 12.38
CA ASN A 265 -50.92 -22.42 11.31
C ASN A 265 -49.59 -21.96 10.67
N PHE A 266 -48.77 -21.24 11.41
CA PHE A 266 -47.48 -20.79 10.95
C PHE A 266 -46.48 -21.94 10.90
N HIS A 267 -45.77 -22.07 9.76
CA HIS A 267 -44.63 -22.97 9.58
C HIS A 267 -43.46 -22.18 8.99
N ILE A 268 -42.35 -22.13 9.68
CA ILE A 268 -41.14 -21.38 9.24
C ILE A 268 -40.74 -21.76 7.82
N ARG A 269 -40.86 -23.06 7.47
CA ARG A 269 -40.48 -23.63 6.17
C ARG A 269 -41.13 -22.91 4.98
N ASP A 270 -42.32 -22.34 5.16
CA ASP A 270 -43.10 -21.67 4.10
C ASP A 270 -42.57 -20.25 3.81
N TYR A 271 -41.76 -19.71 4.72
CA TYR A 271 -41.27 -18.30 4.67
C TYR A 271 -39.76 -18.19 4.57
N ILE A 272 -39.01 -19.30 4.64
CA ILE A 272 -37.57 -19.30 4.46
C ILE A 272 -37.20 -19.04 3.01
N ARG A 273 -36.06 -18.37 2.82
CA ARG A 273 -35.44 -18.16 1.52
C ARG A 273 -34.17 -19.00 1.42
N GLU A 274 -33.89 -19.52 0.23
CA GLU A 274 -32.68 -20.27 -0.03
C GLU A 274 -31.45 -19.39 0.24
N PRO A 275 -30.50 -19.83 1.11
CA PRO A 275 -29.32 -19.06 1.42
C PRO A 275 -28.29 -19.19 0.30
N LEU A 276 -27.42 -18.19 0.18
CA LEU A 276 -26.19 -18.35 -0.59
C LEU A 276 -25.19 -19.12 0.27
N TYR A 277 -24.59 -20.18 -0.27
CA TYR A 277 -23.54 -20.92 0.39
C TYR A 277 -22.18 -20.60 -0.21
N THR A 278 -21.16 -20.60 0.64
CA THR A 278 -19.76 -20.48 0.24
C THR A 278 -18.90 -21.44 1.06
N TYR A 279 -17.59 -21.41 0.87
CA TYR A 279 -16.62 -22.22 1.59
C TYR A 279 -15.57 -21.34 2.25
N GLU A 280 -14.96 -21.81 3.34
CA GLU A 280 -14.04 -21.07 4.21
C GLU A 280 -12.87 -20.39 3.47
N TYR A 281 -12.32 -21.04 2.46
CA TYR A 281 -11.12 -20.56 1.73
C TYR A 281 -11.45 -19.72 0.49
N LYS A 282 -12.69 -19.23 0.35
CA LYS A 282 -13.04 -18.31 -0.72
C LYS A 282 -12.55 -16.92 -0.40
N LYS A 283 -11.93 -16.24 -1.39
CA LYS A 283 -11.49 -14.85 -1.23
C LYS A 283 -12.67 -13.91 -0.99
N THR A 284 -12.54 -13.04 0.00
CA THR A 284 -13.55 -12.06 0.41
C THR A 284 -13.99 -11.16 -0.73
N ALA A 285 -13.04 -10.65 -1.53
CA ALA A 285 -13.34 -9.83 -2.69
C ALA A 285 -14.21 -10.54 -3.73
N GLU A 286 -13.97 -11.83 -4.00
CA GLU A 286 -14.77 -12.61 -4.92
C GLU A 286 -16.17 -12.88 -4.36
N LEU A 287 -16.26 -13.18 -3.05
CA LEU A 287 -17.50 -13.42 -2.34
C LEU A 287 -18.38 -12.16 -2.33
N MET A 288 -17.81 -11.01 -2.05
CA MET A 288 -18.53 -9.72 -2.10
C MET A 288 -19.12 -9.45 -3.49
N MET A 289 -18.36 -9.73 -4.56
CA MET A 289 -18.86 -9.58 -5.94
C MET A 289 -20.02 -10.52 -6.24
N GLU A 290 -20.01 -11.74 -5.71
CA GLU A 290 -21.08 -12.73 -5.86
C GLU A 290 -22.32 -12.31 -5.09
N MET A 291 -22.20 -11.90 -3.82
CA MET A 291 -23.30 -11.39 -2.99
C MET A 291 -24.00 -10.21 -3.69
N ARG A 292 -23.25 -9.25 -4.19
CA ARG A 292 -23.80 -8.11 -4.94
C ARG A 292 -24.52 -8.54 -6.21
N LYS A 293 -24.01 -9.53 -6.93
CA LYS A 293 -24.61 -10.02 -8.19
C LYS A 293 -25.90 -10.80 -7.92
N THR A 294 -25.97 -11.54 -6.82
CA THR A 294 -27.12 -12.36 -6.43
C THR A 294 -28.11 -11.64 -5.52
N PHE A 295 -27.81 -10.38 -5.13
CA PHE A 295 -28.60 -9.57 -4.20
C PHE A 295 -28.81 -10.24 -2.83
N ASN A 296 -27.83 -11.04 -2.39
CA ASN A 296 -27.82 -11.65 -1.06
C ASN A 296 -26.97 -10.80 -0.11
N ASN A 297 -27.54 -10.44 1.04
CA ASN A 297 -26.84 -9.68 2.08
C ASN A 297 -26.26 -10.58 3.18
N ILE A 298 -26.56 -11.88 3.15
CA ILE A 298 -26.08 -12.88 4.10
C ILE A 298 -25.70 -14.15 3.35
N VAL A 299 -24.62 -14.78 3.77
CA VAL A 299 -24.05 -16.00 3.18
C VAL A 299 -23.71 -16.97 4.29
N ILE A 300 -24.01 -18.24 4.08
CA ILE A 300 -23.62 -19.33 4.99
C ILE A 300 -22.29 -19.91 4.51
N VAL A 301 -21.32 -19.95 5.41
CA VAL A 301 -20.00 -20.53 5.16
C VAL A 301 -20.01 -21.98 5.56
N LEU A 302 -19.54 -22.87 4.67
CA LEU A 302 -19.46 -24.31 4.90
C LEU A 302 -18.00 -24.74 5.03
N ASP A 303 -17.76 -25.69 5.93
CA ASP A 303 -16.49 -26.39 6.06
C ASP A 303 -16.26 -27.44 4.95
N GLU A 304 -15.16 -28.18 5.01
CA GLU A 304 -14.82 -29.25 4.05
C GLU A 304 -15.74 -30.47 4.13
N TYR A 305 -16.53 -30.59 5.18
CA TYR A 305 -17.50 -31.68 5.37
C TYR A 305 -18.91 -31.27 4.94
N GLY A 306 -19.12 -30.01 4.58
CA GLY A 306 -20.41 -29.44 4.20
C GLY A 306 -21.26 -29.01 5.39
N ALA A 307 -20.70 -28.95 6.59
CA ALA A 307 -21.36 -28.43 7.78
C ALA A 307 -21.21 -26.89 7.85
N THR A 308 -22.14 -26.23 8.52
CA THR A 308 -22.07 -24.77 8.73
C THR A 308 -20.88 -24.42 9.62
N ALA A 309 -19.93 -23.68 9.11
CA ALA A 309 -18.78 -23.13 9.83
C ALA A 309 -19.10 -21.74 10.42
N GLY A 310 -19.86 -20.94 9.70
CA GLY A 310 -20.21 -19.58 10.10
C GLY A 310 -21.17 -18.90 9.12
N LEU A 311 -21.34 -17.60 9.29
CA LEU A 311 -22.03 -16.73 8.34
C LEU A 311 -21.22 -15.44 8.08
N ILE A 312 -21.50 -14.80 6.96
CA ILE A 312 -20.94 -13.50 6.61
C ILE A 312 -22.08 -12.62 6.11
N THR A 313 -22.14 -11.39 6.60
CA THR A 313 -23.04 -10.37 6.07
C THR A 313 -22.30 -9.41 5.13
N LEU A 314 -23.05 -8.58 4.39
CA LEU A 314 -22.46 -7.53 3.59
C LEU A 314 -21.88 -6.41 4.47
N GLU A 315 -22.49 -6.22 5.64
CA GLU A 315 -22.06 -5.30 6.68
C GLU A 315 -20.67 -5.68 7.18
N ASP A 316 -20.39 -6.93 7.54
CA ASP A 316 -19.09 -7.44 8.00
C ASP A 316 -17.99 -7.19 6.94
N MET A 317 -18.33 -7.41 5.64
CA MET A 317 -17.40 -7.14 4.55
C MET A 317 -17.07 -5.65 4.39
N LEU A 318 -18.01 -4.76 4.69
CA LEU A 318 -17.79 -3.31 4.63
C LEU A 318 -17.00 -2.85 5.85
N GLU A 319 -17.23 -3.47 6.99
CA GLU A 319 -16.51 -3.20 8.22
C GLU A 319 -15.01 -3.50 8.08
N GLU A 320 -14.64 -4.59 7.42
CA GLU A 320 -13.22 -4.89 7.12
C GLU A 320 -12.52 -3.81 6.28
N ILE A 321 -13.27 -3.02 5.50
CA ILE A 321 -12.69 -1.92 4.69
C ILE A 321 -12.70 -0.60 5.44
N VAL A 322 -13.83 -0.26 6.06
CA VAL A 322 -14.08 1.07 6.66
C VAL A 322 -13.64 1.12 8.12
N GLY A 323 -13.54 -0.03 8.80
CA GLY A 323 -13.43 -0.18 10.25
C GLY A 323 -14.81 -0.21 10.91
N GLU A 324 -14.86 -0.36 12.23
CA GLU A 324 -16.11 -0.44 13.00
C GLU A 324 -17.12 0.65 12.59
N ILE A 325 -18.25 0.24 12.04
CA ILE A 325 -19.39 1.10 11.74
C ILE A 325 -20.38 0.93 12.91
N ARG A 326 -20.40 1.90 13.82
CA ARG A 326 -21.37 1.88 14.95
C ARG A 326 -22.79 2.02 14.41
N ASP A 327 -23.68 1.14 14.81
CA ASP A 327 -25.12 1.24 14.51
C ASP A 327 -25.83 2.14 15.53
N GLU A 328 -27.04 2.61 15.18
CA GLU A 328 -27.89 3.47 16.04
C GLU A 328 -28.30 2.77 17.35
N TYR A 329 -28.09 1.46 17.45
CA TYR A 329 -28.45 0.61 18.60
C TYR A 329 -27.27 0.24 19.50
N ASP A 330 -26.03 0.60 19.12
CA ASP A 330 -24.80 0.25 19.85
C ASP A 330 -24.51 1.20 21.04
N GLU A 331 -25.47 2.06 21.43
CA GLU A 331 -25.30 3.01 22.57
C GLU A 331 -25.05 2.29 23.93
N ASP A 332 -25.34 0.99 24.04
CA ASP A 332 -25.18 0.20 25.25
C ASP A 332 -24.02 -0.82 25.19
N GLU A 333 -23.31 -0.97 24.07
CA GLU A 333 -22.12 -1.81 24.00
C GLU A 333 -20.93 -1.09 24.67
N GLU A 334 -20.39 -1.74 25.70
CA GLU A 334 -19.15 -1.27 26.34
C GLU A 334 -18.01 -1.28 25.32
N ASP A 335 -17.31 -0.16 25.14
CA ASP A 335 -16.16 -0.06 24.25
C ASP A 335 -15.20 -1.26 24.45
N SER A 336 -14.74 -1.86 23.35
CA SER A 336 -13.80 -3.00 23.36
C SER A 336 -12.48 -2.65 24.06
N LEU A 337 -12.14 -1.36 24.14
CA LEU A 337 -10.97 -0.80 24.86
C LEU A 337 -11.38 0.43 25.66
N ILE A 338 -11.30 0.37 26.99
CA ILE A 338 -11.64 1.46 27.91
C ILE A 338 -10.41 1.79 28.77
N GLU A 339 -9.98 3.04 28.77
CA GLU A 339 -8.98 3.51 29.72
C GLU A 339 -9.60 3.64 31.12
N ILE A 340 -9.15 2.84 32.08
CA ILE A 340 -9.64 2.80 33.47
C ILE A 340 -8.74 3.51 34.47
N GLY A 341 -7.54 3.89 34.05
CA GLY A 341 -6.56 4.61 34.85
C GLY A 341 -5.27 4.89 34.09
N PRO A 342 -4.33 5.62 34.67
CA PRO A 342 -3.06 5.91 34.00
C PRO A 342 -2.33 4.62 33.62
N ASN A 343 -2.14 4.36 32.33
CA ASN A 343 -1.59 3.15 31.76
C ASN A 343 -2.37 1.86 32.10
N GLU A 344 -3.65 1.97 32.48
CA GLU A 344 -4.51 0.84 32.78
C GLU A 344 -5.73 0.82 31.85
N TYR A 345 -5.95 -0.26 31.17
CA TYR A 345 -7.02 -0.43 30.17
C TYR A 345 -7.87 -1.65 30.49
N SER A 346 -9.18 -1.56 30.27
CA SER A 346 -10.08 -2.72 30.20
C SER A 346 -10.24 -3.10 28.73
N VAL A 347 -9.83 -4.30 28.37
CA VAL A 347 -9.80 -4.80 26.99
C VAL A 347 -10.74 -5.99 26.86
N GLU A 348 -11.54 -6.03 25.81
CA GLU A 348 -12.35 -7.20 25.48
C GLU A 348 -11.47 -8.35 24.98
N GLY A 349 -11.71 -9.57 25.45
CA GLY A 349 -10.90 -10.73 25.06
C GLY A 349 -10.97 -11.08 23.58
N SER A 350 -12.05 -10.71 22.90
CA SER A 350 -12.26 -10.89 21.46
C SER A 350 -11.53 -9.89 20.58
N MET A 351 -11.07 -8.76 21.15
CA MET A 351 -10.38 -7.70 20.42
C MET A 351 -9.16 -8.26 19.67
N LYS A 352 -9.03 -7.94 18.38
CA LYS A 352 -7.87 -8.35 17.56
C LYS A 352 -6.59 -7.69 18.06
N LEU A 353 -5.46 -8.40 18.01
CA LEU A 353 -4.16 -7.89 18.43
C LEU A 353 -3.74 -6.68 17.58
N ASP A 354 -4.01 -6.72 16.28
CA ASP A 354 -3.69 -5.62 15.36
C ASP A 354 -4.45 -4.34 15.74
N ASP A 355 -5.73 -4.45 16.10
CA ASP A 355 -6.54 -3.30 16.52
C ASP A 355 -6.05 -2.71 17.86
N LEU A 356 -5.62 -3.57 18.80
CA LEU A 356 -5.02 -3.12 20.05
C LEU A 356 -3.68 -2.42 19.82
N ASN A 357 -2.83 -3.00 18.96
CA ASN A 357 -1.54 -2.44 18.57
C ASN A 357 -1.72 -1.05 17.94
N ASP A 358 -2.65 -0.92 17.00
CA ASP A 358 -2.93 0.36 16.32
C ASP A 358 -3.45 1.44 17.29
N ARG A 359 -4.32 1.07 18.24
CA ARG A 359 -4.93 2.04 19.19
C ARG A 359 -3.96 2.51 20.27
N LEU A 360 -3.01 1.68 20.68
CA LEU A 360 -2.11 1.97 21.79
C LEU A 360 -0.63 2.10 21.38
N GLU A 361 -0.34 2.04 20.06
CA GLU A 361 1.01 2.07 19.50
C GLU A 361 1.90 0.98 20.11
N LEU A 362 1.40 -0.27 20.15
CA LEU A 362 2.09 -1.44 20.68
C LEU A 362 2.58 -2.33 19.53
N GLU A 363 3.46 -3.29 19.86
CA GLU A 363 3.99 -4.30 18.93
C GLU A 363 3.80 -5.70 19.54
N LEU A 364 2.55 -6.06 19.90
CA LEU A 364 2.21 -7.40 20.37
C LEU A 364 2.05 -8.33 19.18
N GLU A 365 2.77 -9.43 19.16
CA GLU A 365 2.70 -10.46 18.13
C GLU A 365 2.42 -11.84 18.70
N SER A 366 1.71 -12.67 17.96
CA SER A 366 1.52 -14.09 18.27
C SER A 366 1.43 -14.90 16.97
N GLU A 367 2.14 -16.05 16.91
CA GLU A 367 2.06 -16.97 15.76
C GLU A 367 0.75 -17.79 15.75
N ASP A 368 0.14 -17.99 16.92
CA ASP A 368 -0.97 -18.95 17.11
C ASP A 368 -2.31 -18.26 17.41
N TYR A 369 -2.34 -16.98 17.78
CA TYR A 369 -3.55 -16.30 18.26
C TYR A 369 -3.72 -14.90 17.67
N ASP A 370 -4.91 -14.59 17.16
CA ASP A 370 -5.23 -13.30 16.55
C ASP A 370 -5.91 -12.33 17.53
N SER A 371 -6.32 -12.78 18.72
CA SER A 371 -7.05 -11.98 19.71
C SER A 371 -6.28 -11.83 21.04
N VAL A 372 -6.59 -10.77 21.79
CA VAL A 372 -5.99 -10.49 23.10
C VAL A 372 -6.24 -11.63 24.09
N GLY A 373 -7.46 -12.16 24.11
CA GLY A 373 -7.81 -13.32 24.93
C GLY A 373 -7.03 -14.57 24.55
N GLY A 374 -6.83 -14.79 23.24
CA GLY A 374 -6.01 -15.88 22.72
C GLY A 374 -4.54 -15.72 23.13
N LEU A 375 -3.96 -14.53 23.00
CA LEU A 375 -2.60 -14.24 23.48
C LEU A 375 -2.44 -14.55 24.96
N VAL A 376 -3.38 -14.10 25.81
CA VAL A 376 -3.33 -14.36 27.27
C VAL A 376 -3.43 -15.85 27.58
N ILE A 377 -4.28 -16.62 26.87
CA ILE A 377 -4.36 -18.09 26.98
C ILE A 377 -3.01 -18.71 26.57
N GLY A 378 -2.40 -18.26 25.49
CA GLY A 378 -1.10 -18.72 25.04
C GLY A 378 0.00 -18.46 26.04
N LEU A 379 0.03 -17.28 26.66
CA LEU A 379 1.01 -16.92 27.70
C LEU A 379 0.82 -17.73 28.99
N LEU A 380 -0.41 -18.10 29.35
CA LEU A 380 -0.72 -18.90 30.54
C LEU A 380 -0.59 -20.41 30.30
N ASP A 381 -0.63 -20.87 29.03
CA ASP A 381 -0.63 -22.28 28.62
C ASP A 381 -1.81 -23.09 29.18
N HIS A 382 -2.91 -22.42 29.57
CA HIS A 382 -4.17 -23.01 30.00
C HIS A 382 -5.32 -22.00 29.95
N LEU A 383 -6.58 -22.52 30.05
CA LEU A 383 -7.76 -21.66 30.19
C LEU A 383 -7.75 -21.04 31.60
N PRO A 384 -7.70 -19.69 31.72
CA PRO A 384 -7.54 -19.06 33.02
C PRO A 384 -8.87 -18.94 33.79
N ASP A 385 -8.75 -18.86 35.12
CA ASP A 385 -9.80 -18.42 36.01
C ASP A 385 -9.77 -16.88 36.21
N GLU A 386 -10.90 -16.30 36.65
CA GLU A 386 -10.97 -14.89 37.01
C GLU A 386 -9.94 -14.50 38.08
N GLY A 387 -9.17 -13.46 37.85
CA GLY A 387 -8.13 -12.94 38.73
C GLY A 387 -6.73 -13.50 38.44
N GLU A 388 -6.57 -14.40 37.49
CA GLU A 388 -5.24 -14.83 37.06
C GLU A 388 -4.52 -13.70 36.31
N GLU A 389 -3.19 -13.65 36.50
CA GLU A 389 -2.37 -12.62 35.88
C GLU A 389 -1.15 -13.23 35.16
N VAL A 390 -0.76 -12.62 34.07
CA VAL A 390 0.43 -12.95 33.30
C VAL A 390 1.10 -11.69 32.80
N THR A 391 2.41 -11.74 32.63
CA THR A 391 3.20 -10.61 32.06
C THR A 391 3.83 -11.10 30.76
N GLU A 392 3.59 -10.37 29.71
CA GLU A 392 4.28 -10.52 28.45
C GLU A 392 5.70 -9.92 28.62
N GLU A 393 6.75 -10.72 28.33
CA GLU A 393 8.13 -10.40 28.74
C GLU A 393 8.82 -9.37 27.82
N GLU A 394 8.45 -9.30 26.53
CA GLU A 394 9.12 -8.41 25.56
C GLU A 394 8.77 -6.95 25.81
N ASN A 395 7.49 -6.65 26.01
CA ASN A 395 7.00 -5.29 26.20
C ASN A 395 6.75 -4.96 27.70
N GLY A 396 6.83 -5.95 28.57
CA GLY A 396 6.58 -5.78 30.01
C GLY A 396 5.11 -5.46 30.34
N ILE A 397 4.18 -5.85 29.46
CA ILE A 397 2.74 -5.60 29.60
C ILE A 397 2.15 -6.67 30.51
N ARG A 398 1.38 -6.24 31.50
CA ARG A 398 0.71 -7.16 32.43
C ARG A 398 -0.77 -7.26 32.12
N PHE A 399 -1.24 -8.49 31.96
CA PHE A 399 -2.63 -8.84 31.75
C PHE A 399 -3.21 -9.50 33.00
N ILE A 400 -4.43 -9.12 33.38
CA ILE A 400 -5.17 -9.67 34.49
C ILE A 400 -6.57 -10.03 33.95
N VAL A 401 -6.94 -11.30 34.02
CA VAL A 401 -8.27 -11.78 33.59
C VAL A 401 -9.33 -11.27 34.57
N THR A 402 -10.23 -10.42 34.13
CA THR A 402 -11.26 -9.83 35.00
C THR A 402 -12.61 -10.53 34.89
N LYS A 403 -12.89 -11.12 33.72
CA LYS A 403 -14.15 -11.84 33.52
C LYS A 403 -13.97 -12.98 32.52
N VAL A 404 -14.57 -14.14 32.81
CA VAL A 404 -14.59 -15.33 31.94
C VAL A 404 -16.05 -15.73 31.70
N ASP A 405 -16.40 -15.94 30.41
CA ASP A 405 -17.70 -16.54 30.03
C ASP A 405 -17.49 -17.94 29.43
N LYS A 406 -18.03 -18.96 30.09
CA LYS A 406 -17.83 -20.38 29.74
C LYS A 406 -16.34 -20.75 29.67
N ASN A 407 -15.78 -20.89 28.47
CA ASN A 407 -14.37 -21.24 28.22
C ASN A 407 -13.63 -20.13 27.48
N ARG A 408 -14.12 -18.90 27.52
CA ARG A 408 -13.57 -17.75 26.79
C ARG A 408 -13.30 -16.62 27.78
N ILE A 409 -12.20 -15.92 27.59
CA ILE A 409 -11.94 -14.67 28.31
C ILE A 409 -12.85 -13.59 27.73
N ASP A 410 -13.68 -12.98 28.56
CA ASP A 410 -14.58 -11.89 28.19
C ASP A 410 -13.90 -10.53 28.35
N ARG A 411 -13.28 -10.28 29.52
CA ARG A 411 -12.61 -9.01 29.82
C ARG A 411 -11.25 -9.21 30.49
N ILE A 412 -10.29 -8.37 30.08
CA ILE A 412 -8.91 -8.37 30.59
C ILE A 412 -8.58 -6.96 31.05
N LYS A 413 -7.99 -6.83 32.21
CA LYS A 413 -7.31 -5.60 32.63
C LYS A 413 -5.87 -5.66 32.16
N MET A 414 -5.48 -4.75 31.28
CA MET A 414 -4.12 -4.59 30.76
C MET A 414 -3.44 -3.41 31.45
N ILE A 415 -2.18 -3.57 31.82
CA ILE A 415 -1.37 -2.55 32.48
C ILE A 415 -0.07 -2.39 31.71
N LEU A 416 0.11 -1.22 31.14
CA LEU A 416 1.33 -0.85 30.42
C LEU A 416 2.45 -0.44 31.40
N PRO A 417 3.71 -0.75 31.08
CA PRO A 417 4.84 -0.23 31.85
C PRO A 417 4.87 1.31 31.77
N PRO A 418 5.36 2.01 32.80
CA PRO A 418 5.53 3.45 32.74
C PRO A 418 6.48 3.80 31.58
N LYS A 419 6.09 4.72 30.70
CA LYS A 419 6.99 5.26 29.67
C LYS A 419 8.20 5.85 30.38
N GLU A 420 9.41 5.32 30.11
CA GLU A 420 10.65 5.97 30.54
C GLU A 420 10.69 7.35 29.90
N GLU A 421 10.67 8.42 30.73
CA GLU A 421 10.95 9.77 30.25
C GLU A 421 12.35 9.75 29.64
N GLN A 422 12.44 9.85 28.31
CA GLN A 422 13.71 10.14 27.65
C GLN A 422 14.18 11.47 28.20
N GLN A 423 15.15 11.43 29.11
CA GLN A 423 15.91 12.59 29.55
C GLN A 423 16.55 13.17 28.28
N GLU A 424 16.02 14.26 27.76
CA GLU A 424 16.75 15.13 26.87
C GLU A 424 18.05 15.53 27.58
N ASP A 425 19.15 14.95 27.14
CA ASP A 425 20.50 15.39 27.50
C ASP A 425 20.69 16.80 26.91
N GLU A 426 20.27 17.81 27.68
CA GLU A 426 20.79 19.16 27.54
C GLU A 426 22.26 19.14 27.95
N SER A 427 23.12 18.88 27.00
CA SER A 427 24.55 19.16 27.12
C SER A 427 24.95 20.26 26.16
N ASP A 428 25.18 21.43 26.75
CA ASP A 428 25.92 22.62 26.34
C ASP A 428 26.63 22.67 24.95
#